data_38810984b7aa4f3fcfb3bb3636b1f70f
#
_entry.id   38810984b7aa4f3fcfb3bb3636b1f70f
#
_cell.length_a   1.000
_cell.length_b   1.000
_cell.length_c   1.000
_cell.angle_alpha   90.00
_cell.angle_beta   90.00
_cell.angle_gamma   90.00
#
_symmetry.space_group_name_H-M   'P 1'
#
loop_
_entity.id
_entity.type
_entity.pdbx_description
1 polymer ?
#
loop_
_entity_poly.entity_id
_entity_poly.type
_entity_poly.pdbx_seq_one_letter_code
_entity_poly.pdbx_strand_id
1 'polypeptide(L)'
;GVLFHHTTWSRLQELPGVSPENKRLAQIMYIADRADVCLEEEGCSYQEFARRLLAGRGVRYSPEIADIVLAEDFLELSSEREAWEAELWEKIWKVPFTKEEIRKYLDMVIYTIDFRSRHTVTHTMTTTSISYELAKRMGLKGRALSDIYFGSLLHDLGKIGIPVEILEFPGKLSPQAMRIMR
;
A
#
# COMPACT_ATOMS: atom_id res chain seq x y z
N GLY A 1 -14.27 -0.07 -0.19
CA GLY A 1 -13.59 -1.37 -0.35
C GLY A 1 -12.56 -1.57 0.75
N VAL A 2 -11.50 -0.80 0.78
CA VAL A 2 -10.34 -0.99 1.69
C VAL A 2 -10.74 -1.06 3.17
N LEU A 3 -11.61 -0.19 3.65
CA LEU A 3 -12.02 -0.13 5.06
C LEU A 3 -12.63 -1.45 5.59
N PHE A 4 -13.25 -2.24 4.71
CA PHE A 4 -14.02 -3.44 5.09
C PHE A 4 -13.42 -4.75 4.57
N HIS A 5 -12.19 -4.75 4.08
CA HIS A 5 -11.58 -5.93 3.44
C HIS A 5 -11.35 -7.13 4.37
N HIS A 6 -11.42 -6.95 5.70
CA HIS A 6 -11.40 -8.04 6.67
C HIS A 6 -12.79 -8.40 7.24
N THR A 7 -13.87 -7.87 6.66
CA THR A 7 -15.23 -8.08 7.15
C THR A 7 -15.88 -9.28 6.44
N THR A 8 -16.44 -10.22 7.20
CA THR A 8 -17.17 -11.37 6.62
C THR A 8 -18.39 -10.94 5.82
N TRP A 9 -18.79 -11.74 4.84
CA TRP A 9 -19.92 -11.43 3.97
C TRP A 9 -21.22 -11.16 4.73
N SER A 10 -21.59 -12.05 5.67
CA SER A 10 -22.78 -11.89 6.49
C SER A 10 -22.81 -10.56 7.22
N ARG A 11 -21.73 -10.23 7.92
CA ARG A 11 -21.61 -8.97 8.67
C ARG A 11 -21.63 -7.75 7.73
N LEU A 12 -21.00 -7.87 6.57
CA LEU A 12 -20.94 -6.79 5.58
C LEU A 12 -22.35 -6.45 5.04
N GLN A 13 -23.25 -7.45 4.96
CA GLN A 13 -24.62 -7.22 4.55
C GLN A 13 -25.42 -6.38 5.56
N GLU A 14 -25.11 -6.52 6.84
CA GLU A 14 -25.80 -5.81 7.94
C GLU A 14 -25.32 -4.36 8.10
N LEU A 15 -24.19 -3.98 7.49
CA LEU A 15 -23.63 -2.64 7.64
C LEU A 15 -24.47 -1.60 6.86
N PRO A 16 -25.05 -0.60 7.56
CA PRO A 16 -25.78 0.47 6.92
C PRO A 16 -24.84 1.41 6.16
N GLY A 17 -25.31 2.01 5.06
CA GLY A 17 -24.57 3.04 4.32
C GLY A 17 -23.42 2.53 3.46
N VAL A 18 -23.15 1.23 3.40
CA VAL A 18 -22.15 0.65 2.50
C VAL A 18 -22.82 0.27 1.19
N SER A 19 -22.39 0.89 0.08
CA SER A 19 -22.94 0.58 -1.25
C SER A 19 -22.68 -0.87 -1.67
N PRO A 20 -23.54 -1.47 -2.52
CA PRO A 20 -23.29 -2.81 -3.05
C PRO A 20 -21.95 -2.98 -3.74
N GLU A 21 -21.49 -1.96 -4.46
CA GLU A 21 -20.18 -1.92 -5.10
C GLU A 21 -19.04 -2.00 -4.08
N ASN A 22 -19.11 -1.20 -3.01
CA ASN A 22 -18.11 -1.23 -1.94
C ASN A 22 -18.10 -2.57 -1.20
N LYS A 23 -19.26 -3.22 -1.03
CA LYS A 23 -19.37 -4.57 -0.48
C LYS A 23 -18.67 -5.60 -1.38
N ARG A 24 -18.88 -5.50 -2.69
CA ARG A 24 -18.24 -6.36 -3.70
C ARG A 24 -16.71 -6.18 -3.68
N LEU A 25 -16.21 -4.95 -3.75
CA LEU A 25 -14.79 -4.64 -3.68
C LEU A 25 -14.14 -5.15 -2.38
N ALA A 26 -14.79 -4.96 -1.24
CA ALA A 26 -14.29 -5.47 0.04
C ALA A 26 -14.15 -6.99 0.04
N GLN A 27 -15.09 -7.71 -0.56
CA GLN A 27 -15.06 -9.16 -0.61
C GLN A 27 -14.06 -9.72 -1.65
N ILE A 28 -13.85 -9.03 -2.77
CA ILE A 28 -12.75 -9.37 -3.70
C ILE A 28 -11.42 -9.31 -2.96
N MET A 29 -11.14 -8.21 -2.27
CA MET A 29 -9.92 -8.05 -1.49
C MET A 29 -9.81 -9.08 -0.37
N TYR A 30 -10.91 -9.38 0.34
CA TYR A 30 -10.92 -10.36 1.42
C TYR A 30 -10.59 -11.77 0.95
N ILE A 31 -11.16 -12.19 -0.17
CA ILE A 31 -10.90 -13.53 -0.74
C ILE A 31 -9.46 -13.61 -1.25
N ALA A 32 -8.98 -12.57 -1.94
CA ALA A 32 -7.60 -12.51 -2.42
C ALA A 32 -6.58 -12.57 -1.28
N ASP A 33 -6.79 -11.79 -0.21
CA ASP A 33 -5.96 -11.81 0.99
C ASP A 33 -5.95 -13.20 1.67
N ARG A 34 -7.11 -13.88 1.73
CA ARG A 34 -7.19 -15.23 2.28
C ARG A 34 -6.56 -16.29 1.38
N ALA A 35 -6.58 -16.10 0.07
CA ALA A 35 -5.87 -16.97 -0.86
C ALA A 35 -4.35 -16.85 -0.66
N ASP A 36 -3.83 -15.64 -0.60
CA ASP A 36 -2.41 -15.36 -0.37
C ASP A 36 -1.91 -16.00 0.94
N VAL A 37 -2.60 -15.73 2.06
CA VAL A 37 -2.26 -16.34 3.36
C VAL A 37 -2.27 -17.85 3.30
N CYS A 38 -3.27 -18.48 2.69
CA CYS A 38 -3.36 -19.94 2.61
C CYS A 38 -2.26 -20.54 1.72
N LEU A 39 -2.01 -19.95 0.55
CA LEU A 39 -1.10 -20.51 -0.45
C LEU A 39 0.37 -20.20 -0.12
N GLU A 40 0.68 -18.96 0.25
CA GLU A 40 2.06 -18.48 0.43
C GLU A 40 2.54 -18.63 1.88
N GLU A 41 1.74 -18.23 2.87
CA GLU A 41 2.17 -18.25 4.27
C GLU A 41 1.96 -19.61 4.93
N GLU A 42 0.79 -20.25 4.73
CA GLU A 42 0.47 -21.55 5.32
C GLU A 42 0.94 -22.73 4.44
N GLY A 43 1.31 -22.49 3.18
CA GLY A 43 1.73 -23.51 2.21
C GLY A 43 0.62 -24.50 1.86
N CYS A 44 -0.64 -24.10 1.96
CA CYS A 44 -1.75 -24.99 1.63
C CYS A 44 -1.93 -25.14 0.11
N SER A 45 -2.48 -26.28 -0.32
CA SER A 45 -2.79 -26.48 -1.73
C SER A 45 -4.02 -25.64 -2.16
N TYR A 46 -4.13 -25.38 -3.47
CA TYR A 46 -5.34 -24.76 -4.02
C TYR A 46 -6.62 -25.55 -3.68
N GLN A 47 -6.56 -26.86 -3.68
CA GLN A 47 -7.70 -27.71 -3.28
C GLN A 47 -8.12 -27.48 -1.83
N GLU A 48 -7.17 -27.25 -0.93
CA GLU A 48 -7.47 -26.91 0.45
C GLU A 48 -8.09 -25.52 0.55
N PHE A 49 -7.54 -24.53 -0.18
CA PHE A 49 -8.13 -23.18 -0.27
C PHE A 49 -9.57 -23.24 -0.81
N ALA A 50 -9.79 -23.97 -1.91
CA ALA A 50 -11.12 -24.15 -2.52
C ALA A 50 -12.12 -24.77 -1.53
N ARG A 51 -11.72 -25.78 -0.75
CA ARG A 51 -12.55 -26.37 0.33
C ARG A 51 -12.92 -25.33 1.41
N ARG A 52 -11.97 -24.52 1.86
CA ARG A 52 -12.20 -23.47 2.86
C ARG A 52 -13.12 -22.37 2.30
N LEU A 53 -12.94 -22.01 1.03
CA LEU A 53 -13.78 -21.04 0.34
C LEU A 53 -15.22 -21.53 0.24
N LEU A 54 -15.40 -22.78 -0.20
CA LEU A 54 -16.72 -23.42 -0.30
C LEU A 54 -17.41 -23.52 1.06
N ALA A 55 -16.70 -23.95 2.08
CA ALA A 55 -17.23 -24.07 3.45
C ALA A 55 -17.67 -22.72 4.04
N GLY A 56 -17.02 -21.62 3.66
CA GLY A 56 -17.36 -20.27 4.11
C GLY A 56 -18.32 -19.51 3.21
N ARG A 57 -18.75 -20.10 2.10
CA ARG A 57 -19.62 -19.49 1.10
C ARG A 57 -20.95 -19.03 1.72
N GLY A 58 -21.36 -17.79 1.46
CA GLY A 58 -22.59 -17.19 1.98
C GLY A 58 -22.54 -16.67 3.41
N VAL A 59 -21.54 -17.08 4.20
CA VAL A 59 -21.32 -16.59 5.58
C VAL A 59 -20.05 -15.74 5.65
N ARG A 60 -18.92 -16.32 5.32
CA ARG A 60 -17.63 -15.66 5.36
C ARG A 60 -17.34 -14.93 4.06
N TYR A 61 -17.66 -15.56 2.95
CA TYR A 61 -17.36 -15.12 1.59
C TYR A 61 -18.62 -14.84 0.78
N SER A 62 -18.57 -13.85 -0.11
CA SER A 62 -19.62 -13.59 -1.07
C SER A 62 -19.86 -14.81 -1.95
N PRO A 63 -21.11 -15.31 -2.08
CA PRO A 63 -21.41 -16.44 -2.96
C PRO A 63 -20.99 -16.19 -4.41
N GLU A 64 -21.30 -15.00 -4.94
CA GLU A 64 -20.97 -14.60 -6.31
C GLU A 64 -19.48 -14.70 -6.59
N ILE A 65 -18.65 -14.11 -5.73
CA ILE A 65 -17.19 -14.04 -5.92
C ILE A 65 -16.56 -15.42 -5.66
N ALA A 66 -17.03 -16.13 -4.64
CA ALA A 66 -16.57 -17.48 -4.36
C ALA A 66 -16.83 -18.43 -5.54
N ASP A 67 -18.00 -18.34 -6.17
CA ASP A 67 -18.34 -19.17 -7.33
C ASP A 67 -17.46 -18.87 -8.54
N ILE A 68 -17.08 -17.62 -8.77
CA ILE A 68 -16.15 -17.23 -9.83
C ILE A 68 -14.78 -17.85 -9.56
N VAL A 69 -14.25 -17.70 -8.35
CA VAL A 69 -12.93 -18.24 -7.97
C VAL A 69 -12.89 -19.77 -8.05
N LEU A 70 -14.01 -20.45 -7.72
CA LEU A 70 -14.10 -21.90 -7.78
C LEU A 70 -14.31 -22.45 -9.20
N ALA A 71 -14.86 -21.64 -10.12
CA ALA A 71 -15.13 -22.03 -11.50
C ALA A 71 -13.90 -21.90 -12.42
N GLU A 72 -12.98 -21.00 -12.11
CA GLU A 72 -11.78 -20.73 -12.90
C GLU A 72 -10.53 -21.34 -12.25
N ASP A 73 -9.55 -21.71 -13.06
CA ASP A 73 -8.27 -22.19 -12.54
C ASP A 73 -7.43 -20.97 -12.10
N PHE A 74 -7.76 -20.50 -10.90
CA PHE A 74 -7.25 -19.26 -10.33
C PHE A 74 -5.70 -19.22 -10.23
N LEU A 75 -5.03 -20.37 -10.26
CA LEU A 75 -3.58 -20.46 -10.23
C LEU A 75 -2.94 -20.12 -11.58
N GLU A 76 -3.64 -20.29 -12.69
CA GLU A 76 -3.12 -19.87 -14.00
C GLU A 76 -3.07 -18.35 -14.13
N LEU A 77 -3.94 -17.61 -13.42
CA LEU A 77 -3.94 -16.15 -13.40
C LEU A 77 -2.65 -15.54 -12.84
N SER A 78 -1.94 -16.25 -11.97
CA SER A 78 -0.66 -15.79 -11.44
C SER A 78 0.47 -15.78 -12.50
N SER A 79 0.35 -16.62 -13.55
CA SER A 79 1.33 -16.68 -14.64
C SER A 79 1.26 -15.48 -15.60
N GLU A 80 0.15 -14.76 -15.61
CA GLU A 80 -0.08 -13.58 -16.46
C GLU A 80 0.16 -12.25 -15.72
N ARG A 81 0.79 -12.30 -14.57
CA ARG A 81 1.00 -11.12 -13.72
C ARG A 81 1.63 -9.95 -14.48
N GLU A 82 2.70 -10.21 -15.23
CA GLU A 82 3.41 -9.16 -15.97
C GLU A 82 2.52 -8.50 -17.04
N ALA A 83 1.63 -9.27 -17.65
CA ALA A 83 0.75 -8.76 -18.72
C ALA A 83 -0.32 -7.82 -18.16
N TRP A 84 -1.03 -8.21 -17.09
CA TRP A 84 -2.06 -7.34 -16.52
C TRP A 84 -1.46 -6.16 -15.73
N GLU A 85 -0.27 -6.32 -15.12
CA GLU A 85 0.45 -5.20 -14.53
C GLU A 85 0.81 -4.14 -15.58
N ALA A 86 1.29 -4.56 -16.74
CA ALA A 86 1.60 -3.65 -17.85
C ALA A 86 0.34 -2.88 -18.32
N GLU A 87 -0.78 -3.58 -18.49
CA GLU A 87 -2.06 -2.96 -18.85
C GLU A 87 -2.55 -1.96 -17.78
N LEU A 88 -2.42 -2.32 -16.51
CA LEU A 88 -2.78 -1.45 -15.38
C LEU A 88 -1.92 -0.19 -15.37
N TRP A 89 -0.60 -0.33 -15.53
CA TRP A 89 0.31 0.79 -15.59
C TRP A 89 0.00 1.71 -16.76
N GLU A 90 -0.31 1.16 -17.95
CA GLU A 90 -0.72 1.97 -19.10
C GLU A 90 -1.98 2.81 -18.80
N LYS A 91 -2.94 2.25 -18.07
CA LYS A 91 -4.14 2.99 -17.65
C LYS A 91 -3.83 4.06 -16.62
N ILE A 92 -2.97 3.75 -15.62
CA ILE A 92 -2.57 4.69 -14.56
C ILE A 92 -1.82 5.88 -15.16
N TRP A 93 -0.89 5.66 -16.10
CA TRP A 93 -0.14 6.73 -16.76
C TRP A 93 -1.01 7.69 -17.58
N LYS A 94 -2.21 7.27 -17.96
CA LYS A 94 -3.17 8.11 -18.70
C LYS A 94 -4.05 8.95 -17.77
N VAL A 95 -4.01 8.73 -16.44
CA VAL A 95 -4.78 9.52 -15.48
C VAL A 95 -4.12 10.89 -15.29
N PRO A 96 -4.76 11.99 -15.66
CA PRO A 96 -4.21 13.31 -15.42
C PRO A 96 -4.36 13.66 -13.93
N PHE A 97 -3.25 13.86 -13.25
CA PHE A 97 -3.24 14.38 -11.89
C PHE A 97 -3.09 15.89 -11.88
N THR A 98 -3.93 16.57 -11.14
CA THR A 98 -3.77 17.97 -10.83
C THR A 98 -2.60 18.16 -9.86
N LYS A 99 -2.02 19.37 -9.81
CA LYS A 99 -0.96 19.70 -8.85
C LYS A 99 -1.41 19.49 -7.40
N GLU A 100 -2.68 19.71 -7.12
CA GLU A 100 -3.26 19.57 -5.79
C GLU A 100 -3.39 18.07 -5.40
N GLU A 101 -3.78 17.21 -6.33
CA GLU A 101 -3.82 15.76 -6.11
C GLU A 101 -2.42 15.20 -5.89
N ILE A 102 -1.45 15.58 -6.73
CA ILE A 102 -0.05 15.18 -6.53
C ILE A 102 0.43 15.59 -5.12
N ARG A 103 0.14 16.82 -4.69
CA ARG A 103 0.48 17.28 -3.35
C ARG A 103 -0.16 16.40 -2.27
N LYS A 104 -1.45 16.11 -2.37
CA LYS A 104 -2.15 15.23 -1.41
C LYS A 104 -1.53 13.85 -1.33
N TYR A 105 -1.15 13.26 -2.47
CA TYR A 105 -0.47 11.95 -2.48
C TYR A 105 0.91 12.02 -1.83
N LEU A 106 1.68 13.06 -2.10
CA LEU A 106 2.98 13.27 -1.46
C LEU A 106 2.84 13.48 0.05
N ASP A 107 1.89 14.30 0.48
CA ASP A 107 1.60 14.52 1.91
C ASP A 107 1.23 13.19 2.59
N MET A 108 0.43 12.33 1.94
CA MET A 108 0.08 11.00 2.45
C MET A 108 1.30 10.09 2.58
N VAL A 109 2.18 10.06 1.59
CA VAL A 109 3.42 9.25 1.63
C VAL A 109 4.32 9.72 2.77
N ILE A 110 4.52 11.03 2.90
CA ILE A 110 5.34 11.63 3.97
C ILE A 110 4.74 11.29 5.34
N TYR A 111 3.43 11.45 5.49
CA TYR A 111 2.74 11.13 6.73
C TYR A 111 2.95 9.66 7.13
N THR A 112 2.91 8.76 6.16
CA THR A 112 3.14 7.32 6.40
C THR A 112 4.57 7.03 6.86
N ILE A 113 5.56 7.71 6.27
CA ILE A 113 6.98 7.58 6.63
C ILE A 113 7.23 8.11 8.04
N ASP A 114 6.78 9.33 8.31
CA ASP A 114 6.98 10.00 9.58
C ASP A 114 6.23 9.31 10.74
N PHE A 115 5.04 8.75 10.47
CA PHE A 115 4.28 7.99 11.46
C PHE A 115 5.02 6.72 11.91
N ARG A 116 5.80 6.11 11.02
CA ARG A 116 6.55 4.88 11.32
C ARG A 116 7.77 5.11 12.23
N SER A 117 8.31 6.32 12.30
CA SER A 117 9.60 6.60 12.95
C SER A 117 9.52 7.50 14.18
N ARG A 118 8.39 7.64 14.86
CA ARG A 118 8.14 8.63 15.94
C ARG A 118 8.65 10.06 15.65
N HIS A 119 9.28 10.28 14.51
CA HIS A 119 9.55 11.62 14.02
C HIS A 119 8.23 12.24 13.60
N THR A 120 7.98 13.42 14.08
CA THR A 120 6.74 14.13 13.76
C THR A 120 6.78 14.58 12.31
N VAL A 121 5.64 14.59 11.62
CA VAL A 121 5.42 15.19 10.28
C VAL A 121 6.06 16.59 10.16
N THR A 122 6.18 17.27 11.28
CA THR A 122 6.88 18.55 11.42
C THR A 122 8.34 18.51 10.97
N HIS A 123 9.08 17.42 11.18
CA HIS A 123 10.50 17.34 10.79
C HIS A 123 10.68 17.46 9.27
N THR A 124 10.02 16.61 8.51
CA THR A 124 10.12 16.59 7.05
C THR A 124 9.65 17.91 6.43
N MET A 125 8.53 18.46 6.91
CA MET A 125 8.00 19.73 6.43
C MET A 125 8.92 20.90 6.79
N THR A 126 9.48 20.93 7.99
CA THR A 126 10.42 21.98 8.43
C THR A 126 11.72 21.92 7.63
N THR A 127 12.29 20.72 7.47
CA THR A 127 13.49 20.51 6.67
C THR A 127 13.28 20.95 5.23
N THR A 128 12.15 20.59 4.62
CA THR A 128 11.81 20.98 3.26
C THR A 128 11.67 22.50 3.13
N SER A 129 10.97 23.14 4.06
CA SER A 129 10.78 24.59 4.05
C SER A 129 12.10 25.36 4.19
N ILE A 130 12.97 24.91 5.11
CA ILE A 130 14.28 25.53 5.30
C ILE A 130 15.16 25.34 4.07
N SER A 131 15.23 24.11 3.53
CA SER A 131 16.03 23.80 2.34
C SER A 131 15.59 24.62 1.12
N TYR A 132 14.27 24.73 0.90
CA TYR A 132 13.71 25.51 -0.19
C TYR A 132 14.06 27.01 -0.04
N GLU A 133 13.85 27.59 1.14
CA GLU A 133 14.13 28.99 1.37
C GLU A 133 15.62 29.30 1.28
N LEU A 134 16.47 28.42 1.78
CA LEU A 134 17.93 28.55 1.66
C LEU A 134 18.35 28.51 0.19
N ALA A 135 17.88 27.52 -0.58
CA ALA A 135 18.17 27.41 -2.00
C ALA A 135 17.74 28.66 -2.79
N LYS A 136 16.57 29.20 -2.46
CA LYS A 136 16.06 30.45 -3.06
C LYS A 136 16.95 31.64 -2.74
N ARG A 137 17.42 31.78 -1.51
CA ARG A 137 18.37 32.85 -1.09
C ARG A 137 19.73 32.70 -1.74
N MET A 138 20.16 31.46 -2.02
CA MET A 138 21.37 31.17 -2.79
C MET A 138 21.22 31.46 -4.30
N GLY A 139 20.04 31.89 -4.75
CA GLY A 139 19.77 32.25 -6.14
C GLY A 139 19.39 31.08 -7.04
N LEU A 140 19.12 29.87 -6.51
CA LEU A 140 18.64 28.76 -7.31
C LEU A 140 17.22 29.04 -7.84
N LYS A 141 17.00 28.63 -9.09
CA LYS A 141 15.72 28.86 -9.80
C LYS A 141 15.34 27.64 -10.63
N GLY A 142 14.09 27.62 -11.09
CA GLY A 142 13.59 26.61 -12.03
C GLY A 142 13.77 25.19 -11.49
N ARG A 143 14.36 24.31 -12.33
CA ARG A 143 14.52 22.89 -12.01
C ARG A 143 15.33 22.65 -10.73
N ALA A 144 16.46 23.34 -10.56
CA ALA A 144 17.30 23.17 -9.38
C ALA A 144 16.55 23.46 -8.07
N LEU A 145 15.70 24.48 -8.05
CA LEU A 145 14.86 24.78 -6.88
C LEU A 145 13.80 23.69 -6.64
N SER A 146 13.21 23.15 -7.70
CA SER A 146 12.29 22.01 -7.61
C SER A 146 13.00 20.74 -7.11
N ASP A 147 14.19 20.46 -7.60
CA ASP A 147 14.99 19.28 -7.19
C ASP A 147 15.34 19.34 -5.70
N ILE A 148 15.70 20.51 -5.17
CA ILE A 148 15.91 20.72 -3.73
C ILE A 148 14.61 20.50 -2.93
N TYR A 149 13.49 21.02 -3.42
CA TYR A 149 12.19 20.85 -2.77
C TYR A 149 11.82 19.37 -2.66
N PHE A 150 11.80 18.66 -3.78
CA PHE A 150 11.44 17.23 -3.79
C PHE A 150 12.49 16.35 -3.12
N GLY A 151 13.77 16.64 -3.27
CA GLY A 151 14.84 15.94 -2.58
C GLY A 151 14.73 16.05 -1.06
N SER A 152 14.46 17.24 -0.55
CA SER A 152 14.22 17.46 0.89
C SER A 152 12.94 16.80 1.38
N LEU A 153 11.88 16.83 0.55
CA LEU A 153 10.59 16.25 0.88
C LEU A 153 10.66 14.72 1.01
N LEU A 154 11.47 14.08 0.19
CA LEU A 154 11.58 12.63 0.08
C LEU A 154 12.87 12.07 0.67
N HIS A 155 13.69 12.89 1.38
CA HIS A 155 14.99 12.48 1.87
C HIS A 155 14.97 11.26 2.79
N ASP A 156 13.89 11.07 3.50
CA ASP A 156 13.66 9.99 4.46
C ASP A 156 12.86 8.81 3.89
N LEU A 157 12.54 8.81 2.58
CA LEU A 157 11.73 7.76 1.94
C LEU A 157 12.31 6.35 2.15
N GLY A 158 13.63 6.22 2.17
CA GLY A 158 14.33 4.95 2.41
C GLY A 158 14.04 4.32 3.77
N LYS A 159 13.57 5.09 4.75
CA LYS A 159 13.20 4.57 6.08
C LYS A 159 12.05 3.57 6.05
N ILE A 160 11.25 3.55 4.98
CA ILE A 160 10.17 2.56 4.80
C ILE A 160 10.73 1.12 4.81
N GLY A 161 11.90 0.90 4.25
CA GLY A 161 12.53 -0.43 4.17
C GLY A 161 13.29 -0.85 5.44
N ILE A 162 13.39 0.01 6.45
CA ILE A 162 14.19 -0.26 7.65
C ILE A 162 13.30 -0.83 8.75
N PRO A 163 13.66 -1.97 9.39
CA PRO A 163 12.95 -2.49 10.54
C PRO A 163 12.84 -1.47 11.67
N VAL A 164 11.67 -1.39 12.31
CA VAL A 164 11.37 -0.41 13.37
C VAL A 164 12.35 -0.55 14.55
N GLU A 165 12.75 -1.78 14.86
CA GLU A 165 13.71 -2.08 15.94
C GLU A 165 15.09 -1.47 15.69
N ILE A 166 15.48 -1.31 14.43
CA ILE A 166 16.72 -0.62 14.03
C ILE A 166 16.51 0.88 14.02
N LEU A 167 15.37 1.32 13.47
CA LEU A 167 15.06 2.73 13.30
C LEU A 167 14.92 3.47 14.65
N GLU A 168 14.30 2.81 15.63
CA GLU A 168 14.03 3.37 16.97
C GLU A 168 15.03 2.89 18.04
N PHE A 169 16.13 2.25 17.65
CA PHE A 169 17.11 1.75 18.61
C PHE A 169 17.74 2.91 19.43
N PRO A 170 17.59 2.90 20.77
CA PRO A 170 17.97 4.04 21.62
C PRO A 170 19.48 4.16 21.89
N GLY A 171 20.34 3.63 21.04
CA GLY A 171 21.77 3.61 21.25
C GLY A 171 22.57 3.58 19.96
N LYS A 172 23.88 3.27 20.07
CA LYS A 172 24.72 3.02 18.90
C LYS A 172 24.31 1.73 18.23
N LEU A 173 23.97 1.82 16.95
CA LEU A 173 23.69 0.65 16.13
C LEU A 173 24.92 -0.25 15.98
N SER A 174 24.70 -1.56 15.97
CA SER A 174 25.75 -2.53 15.62
C SER A 174 26.23 -2.30 14.17
N PRO A 175 27.44 -2.76 13.80
CA PRO A 175 27.92 -2.66 12.42
C PRO A 175 27.00 -3.32 11.39
N GLN A 176 26.25 -4.35 11.80
CA GLN A 176 25.27 -5.04 10.97
C GLN A 176 24.00 -4.19 10.78
N ALA A 177 23.44 -3.65 11.85
CA ALA A 177 22.30 -2.76 11.80
C ALA A 177 22.61 -1.47 11.02
N MET A 178 23.84 -0.95 11.15
CA MET A 178 24.30 0.20 10.39
C MET A 178 24.40 -0.07 8.88
N ARG A 179 24.64 -1.31 8.46
CA ARG A 179 24.60 -1.69 7.03
C ARG A 179 23.18 -1.71 6.47
N ILE A 180 22.20 -2.04 7.29
CA ILE A 180 20.77 -2.01 6.90
C ILE A 180 20.28 -0.55 6.80
N MET A 181 20.84 0.34 7.65
CA MET A 181 20.49 1.76 7.69
C MET A 181 21.05 2.58 6.51
N ARG A 182 22.01 2.05 5.75
CA ARG A 182 22.66 2.69 4.58
C ARG A 182 22.10 2.22 3.26
#